data_e0cdaa046d231d0848343ceaf76e568e
#
_entry.id   e0cdaa046d231d0848343ceaf76e568e
#
_cell.length_a   1.000
_cell.length_b   1.000
_cell.length_c   1.000
_cell.angle_alpha   90.00
_cell.angle_beta   90.00
_cell.angle_gamma   90.00
#
_symmetry.space_group_name_H-M   'P 1'
#
loop_
_entity.id
_entity.type
_entity.pdbx_description
1 polymer ?
#
loop_
_entity_poly.entity_id
_entity_poly.type
_entity_poly.pdbx_seq_one_letter_code
_entity_poly.pdbx_strand_id
1 'polypeptide(L)'
;MIEKIYIPTVNRVNNQITYNGLSDSLKERVVMVVQSWERDQYTYNCEYLVLPEEINLDDYLCLAKTRDCIYKDAGTIKYCVLDDDLVFKRRNQKYFKKSGIRLEEDMKTSKRVCTDDDLTEMFNLYDSLLDIVSYCGGCRIGLPPAESNDQRHSSYLNNSPVFSQLFLNGADIYEKLEELNTTKIRYNEDVLFLLSILTSGLSGIESQQFGFQNSSTETKNVSQTVWNDTTHEQVWKDHKVIENLFPRFFKILLDNDGNRIPGGFRDYGKTQIDWSKAHEYGKHKHTTFQSLFA
;
A
#
# COMPACT_ATOMS: atom_id res chain seq x y z
N MET A 1 2.06 -13.36 14.92
CA MET A 1 3.27 -12.52 14.71
C MET A 1 3.51 -12.40 13.23
N ILE A 2 3.87 -11.21 12.74
CA ILE A 2 4.25 -11.01 11.33
C ILE A 2 5.50 -11.83 11.04
N GLU A 3 5.40 -12.76 10.10
CA GLU A 3 6.44 -13.78 9.85
C GLU A 3 7.40 -13.38 8.75
N LYS A 4 6.91 -12.71 7.69
CA LYS A 4 7.71 -12.27 6.54
C LYS A 4 7.52 -10.79 6.23
N ILE A 5 8.59 -10.14 5.79
CA ILE A 5 8.63 -8.73 5.36
C ILE A 5 9.11 -8.72 3.91
N TYR A 6 8.19 -8.61 2.96
CA TYR A 6 8.54 -8.55 1.54
C TYR A 6 8.92 -7.14 1.13
N ILE A 7 10.06 -7.00 0.47
CA ILE A 7 10.55 -5.74 -0.09
C ILE A 7 10.79 -5.94 -1.60
N PRO A 8 9.78 -5.64 -2.44
CA PRO A 8 9.97 -5.66 -3.88
C PRO A 8 10.91 -4.54 -4.30
N THR A 9 11.92 -4.88 -5.09
CA THR A 9 12.94 -3.93 -5.52
C THR A 9 13.49 -4.27 -6.91
N VAL A 10 13.90 -3.23 -7.63
CA VAL A 10 14.52 -3.37 -8.96
C VAL A 10 15.50 -2.21 -9.19
N ASN A 11 16.66 -2.51 -9.78
CA ASN A 11 17.70 -1.51 -10.08
C ASN A 11 18.21 -0.71 -8.86
N ARG A 12 18.10 -1.27 -7.64
CA ARG A 12 18.51 -0.62 -6.38
C ARG A 12 19.46 -1.47 -5.54
N VAL A 13 20.34 -2.20 -6.19
CA VAL A 13 21.26 -3.14 -5.53
C VAL A 13 21.99 -2.53 -4.32
N ASN A 14 22.46 -1.29 -4.44
CA ASN A 14 23.23 -0.62 -3.40
C ASN A 14 22.43 0.43 -2.59
N ASN A 15 21.12 0.53 -2.79
CA ASN A 15 20.31 1.59 -2.18
C ASN A 15 18.98 1.07 -1.63
N GLN A 16 19.08 0.19 -0.63
CA GLN A 16 17.94 -0.44 0.05
C GLN A 16 17.57 0.35 1.31
N ILE A 17 16.86 1.47 1.13
CA ILE A 17 16.54 2.39 2.23
C ILE A 17 15.67 1.70 3.27
N THR A 18 14.61 1.00 2.84
CA THR A 18 13.70 0.28 3.73
C THR A 18 14.43 -0.80 4.51
N TYR A 19 15.19 -1.66 3.84
CA TYR A 19 15.96 -2.72 4.49
C TYR A 19 16.94 -2.15 5.52
N ASN A 20 17.69 -1.12 5.14
CA ASN A 20 18.67 -0.49 6.02
C ASN A 20 18.02 0.23 7.22
N GLY A 21 16.78 0.68 7.07
CA GLY A 21 15.98 1.32 8.10
C GLY A 21 15.31 0.36 9.09
N LEU A 22 15.34 -0.95 8.86
CA LEU A 22 14.82 -1.97 9.77
C LEU A 22 15.86 -2.31 10.86
N SER A 23 15.38 -2.68 12.06
CA SER A 23 16.22 -3.26 13.12
C SER A 23 16.73 -4.63 12.69
N ASP A 24 17.83 -5.09 13.32
CA ASP A 24 18.45 -6.37 12.96
C ASP A 24 17.49 -7.55 13.17
N SER A 25 16.68 -7.54 14.22
CA SER A 25 15.66 -8.57 14.47
C SER A 25 14.55 -8.60 13.41
N LEU A 26 14.24 -7.47 12.77
CA LEU A 26 13.28 -7.42 11.66
C LEU A 26 13.93 -7.84 10.34
N LYS A 27 15.22 -7.55 10.14
CA LYS A 27 15.96 -7.97 8.92
C LYS A 27 16.00 -9.49 8.76
N GLU A 28 15.99 -10.25 9.86
CA GLU A 28 15.92 -11.72 9.83
C GLU A 28 14.64 -12.28 9.17
N ARG A 29 13.59 -11.47 9.06
CA ARG A 29 12.31 -11.83 8.44
C ARG A 29 12.14 -11.26 7.02
N VAL A 30 13.14 -10.55 6.53
CA VAL A 30 13.05 -9.91 5.21
C VAL A 30 13.17 -10.95 4.11
N VAL A 31 12.26 -10.86 3.16
CA VAL A 31 12.31 -11.51 1.86
C VAL A 31 12.44 -10.42 0.79
N MET A 32 13.62 -10.28 0.23
CA MET A 32 13.83 -9.33 -0.85
C MET A 32 13.30 -9.91 -2.15
N VAL A 33 12.36 -9.22 -2.80
CA VAL A 33 11.74 -9.69 -4.04
C VAL A 33 12.46 -9.03 -5.21
N VAL A 34 13.17 -9.83 -5.99
CA VAL A 34 14.11 -9.35 -7.01
C VAL A 34 13.84 -9.96 -8.38
N GLN A 35 14.22 -9.25 -9.41
CA GLN A 35 14.23 -9.76 -10.76
C GLN A 35 15.29 -10.87 -10.92
N SER A 36 15.00 -11.88 -11.74
CA SER A 36 15.93 -13.01 -11.98
C SER A 36 17.30 -12.52 -12.48
N TRP A 37 17.32 -11.54 -13.38
CA TRP A 37 18.54 -11.03 -14.02
C TRP A 37 19.45 -10.19 -13.11
N GLU A 38 18.94 -9.70 -11.96
CA GLU A 38 19.74 -8.90 -11.03
C GLU A 38 20.01 -9.61 -9.68
N ARG A 39 19.49 -10.84 -9.47
CA ARG A 39 19.59 -11.56 -8.21
C ARG A 39 21.02 -11.66 -7.67
N ASP A 40 21.97 -11.99 -8.52
CA ASP A 40 23.38 -12.22 -8.13
C ASP A 40 24.11 -10.94 -7.74
N GLN A 41 23.53 -9.78 -8.00
CA GLN A 41 24.09 -8.49 -7.63
C GLN A 41 23.72 -8.12 -6.17
N TYR A 42 22.65 -8.70 -5.60
CA TYR A 42 22.22 -8.43 -4.23
C TYR A 42 22.97 -9.34 -3.24
N THR A 43 23.61 -8.72 -2.23
CA THR A 43 24.42 -9.40 -1.21
C THR A 43 23.89 -9.20 0.21
N TYR A 44 22.66 -8.77 0.38
CA TYR A 44 22.03 -8.58 1.69
C TYR A 44 21.79 -9.92 2.38
N ASN A 45 21.98 -9.95 3.70
CA ASN A 45 21.76 -11.14 4.51
C ASN A 45 20.27 -11.30 4.83
N CYS A 46 19.50 -11.80 3.85
CA CYS A 46 18.06 -12.05 3.95
C CYS A 46 17.65 -13.15 2.96
N GLU A 47 16.40 -13.60 3.06
CA GLU A 47 15.81 -14.46 2.04
C GLU A 47 15.55 -13.70 0.74
N TYR A 48 15.43 -14.43 -0.36
CA TYR A 48 15.13 -13.87 -1.68
C TYR A 48 14.00 -14.63 -2.36
N LEU A 49 12.98 -13.90 -2.79
CA LEU A 49 11.99 -14.37 -3.75
C LEU A 49 12.41 -13.89 -5.14
N VAL A 50 12.95 -14.80 -5.95
CA VAL A 50 13.36 -14.49 -7.32
C VAL A 50 12.16 -14.62 -8.24
N LEU A 51 11.80 -13.53 -8.90
CA LEU A 51 10.69 -13.51 -9.84
C LEU A 51 10.99 -14.36 -11.07
N PRO A 52 9.99 -15.04 -11.65
CA PRO A 52 10.11 -15.71 -12.94
C PRO A 52 10.60 -14.76 -14.04
N GLU A 53 11.38 -15.25 -15.00
CA GLU A 53 11.99 -14.43 -16.08
C GLU A 53 10.96 -13.67 -16.92
N GLU A 54 9.77 -14.22 -17.08
CA GLU A 54 8.65 -13.60 -17.79
C GLU A 54 8.05 -12.39 -17.05
N ILE A 55 8.34 -12.22 -15.74
CA ILE A 55 7.95 -11.04 -14.97
C ILE A 55 9.12 -10.06 -14.96
N ASN A 56 9.29 -9.33 -16.03
CA ASN A 56 10.35 -8.34 -16.20
C ASN A 56 9.78 -6.94 -16.46
N LEU A 57 10.65 -5.94 -16.60
CA LEU A 57 10.21 -4.54 -16.76
C LEU A 57 9.47 -4.26 -18.06
N ASP A 58 9.64 -5.10 -19.09
CA ASP A 58 8.94 -5.00 -20.38
C ASP A 58 7.52 -5.58 -20.27
N ASP A 59 7.25 -6.42 -19.26
CA ASP A 59 5.90 -6.92 -19.02
C ASP A 59 5.00 -5.79 -18.50
N TYR A 60 3.92 -5.52 -19.25
CA TYR A 60 2.94 -4.50 -18.87
C TYR A 60 2.40 -4.69 -17.46
N LEU A 61 2.25 -5.92 -17.00
CA LEU A 61 1.68 -6.28 -15.70
C LEU A 61 2.73 -6.59 -14.62
N CYS A 62 4.00 -6.24 -14.83
CA CYS A 62 5.10 -6.65 -13.96
C CYS A 62 4.86 -6.32 -12.46
N LEU A 63 4.35 -5.12 -12.13
CA LEU A 63 4.07 -4.73 -10.75
C LEU A 63 2.97 -5.60 -10.12
N ALA A 64 1.86 -5.77 -10.84
CA ALA A 64 0.74 -6.57 -10.38
C ALA A 64 1.12 -8.05 -10.23
N LYS A 65 1.88 -8.61 -11.16
CA LYS A 65 2.39 -9.99 -11.08
C LYS A 65 3.42 -10.17 -9.97
N THR A 66 4.26 -9.18 -9.71
CA THR A 66 5.19 -9.19 -8.57
C THR A 66 4.42 -9.31 -7.25
N ARG A 67 3.36 -8.50 -7.06
CA ARG A 67 2.51 -8.60 -5.87
C ARG A 67 1.80 -9.94 -5.78
N ASP A 68 1.30 -10.47 -6.90
CA ASP A 68 0.66 -11.79 -6.95
C ASP A 68 1.63 -12.93 -6.55
N CYS A 69 2.88 -12.86 -6.99
CA CYS A 69 3.94 -13.78 -6.54
C CYS A 69 4.15 -13.70 -5.01
N ILE A 70 4.18 -12.48 -4.45
CA ILE A 70 4.31 -12.28 -3.01
C ILE A 70 3.13 -12.90 -2.27
N TYR A 71 1.89 -12.65 -2.70
CA TYR A 71 0.69 -13.19 -2.04
C TYR A 71 0.65 -14.72 -2.05
N LYS A 72 1.10 -15.33 -3.14
CA LYS A 72 1.21 -16.78 -3.28
C LYS A 72 2.31 -17.38 -2.40
N ASP A 73 3.49 -16.74 -2.34
CA ASP A 73 4.61 -17.17 -1.48
C ASP A 73 4.27 -17.02 0.01
N ALA A 74 3.59 -15.94 0.38
CA ALA A 74 3.18 -15.72 1.76
C ALA A 74 2.12 -16.74 2.23
N GLY A 75 1.25 -17.19 1.34
CA GLY A 75 0.19 -18.11 1.70
C GLY A 75 -0.70 -17.58 2.82
N THR A 76 -0.86 -18.34 3.89
CA THR A 76 -1.76 -18.01 5.00
C THR A 76 -1.10 -17.32 6.20
N ILE A 77 0.20 -17.04 6.15
CA ILE A 77 0.91 -16.37 7.24
C ILE A 77 0.55 -14.88 7.33
N LYS A 78 0.81 -14.25 8.47
CA LYS A 78 0.80 -12.78 8.57
C LYS A 78 2.10 -12.22 8.00
N TYR A 79 2.00 -11.25 7.08
CA TYR A 79 3.16 -10.66 6.39
C TYR A 79 2.95 -9.18 6.10
N CYS A 80 3.99 -8.51 5.63
CA CYS A 80 3.85 -7.17 5.08
C CYS A 80 4.59 -7.03 3.76
N VAL A 81 4.13 -6.07 2.96
CA VAL A 81 4.78 -5.62 1.73
C VAL A 81 5.17 -4.16 1.91
N LEU A 82 6.45 -3.87 1.80
CA LEU A 82 7.02 -2.55 2.01
C LEU A 82 7.74 -2.10 0.74
N ASP A 83 7.45 -0.89 0.25
CA ASP A 83 8.26 -0.30 -0.83
C ASP A 83 9.72 -0.15 -0.37
N ASP A 84 10.67 -0.18 -1.28
CA ASP A 84 12.11 -0.25 -0.99
C ASP A 84 12.77 1.09 -0.60
N ASP A 85 11.98 2.20 -0.60
CA ASP A 85 12.45 3.57 -0.34
C ASP A 85 11.80 4.25 0.88
N LEU A 86 11.29 3.46 1.81
CA LEU A 86 10.58 3.98 2.98
C LEU A 86 11.52 4.41 4.10
N VAL A 87 11.27 5.60 4.62
CA VAL A 87 11.79 6.06 5.91
C VAL A 87 10.66 6.02 6.92
N PHE A 88 10.74 5.12 7.91
CA PHE A 88 9.72 4.95 8.92
C PHE A 88 9.64 6.15 9.85
N LYS A 89 8.43 6.60 10.12
CA LYS A 89 8.15 7.79 10.91
C LYS A 89 7.14 7.49 12.01
N ARG A 90 7.32 8.15 13.15
CA ARG A 90 6.36 8.18 14.24
C ARG A 90 5.84 9.60 14.43
N ARG A 91 4.52 9.75 14.57
CA ARG A 91 3.93 11.03 14.98
C ARG A 91 4.01 11.19 16.49
N ASN A 92 4.22 12.41 16.93
CA ASN A 92 4.24 12.74 18.35
C ASN A 92 2.79 12.76 18.89
N GLN A 93 2.49 11.98 19.93
CA GLN A 93 1.15 11.84 20.52
C GLN A 93 0.52 13.17 20.99
N LYS A 94 1.31 14.21 21.26
CA LYS A 94 0.82 15.54 21.63
C LYS A 94 -0.15 16.14 20.58
N TYR A 95 -0.05 15.71 19.34
CA TYR A 95 -0.83 16.24 18.22
C TYR A 95 -2.19 15.57 18.03
N PHE A 96 -2.43 14.43 18.64
CA PHE A 96 -3.73 13.78 18.59
C PHE A 96 -4.77 14.40 19.54
N LYS A 97 -4.34 15.27 20.47
CA LYS A 97 -5.18 15.80 21.57
C LYS A 97 -5.60 17.28 21.43
N LYS A 98 -5.17 18.02 20.42
CA LYS A 98 -5.48 19.45 20.28
C LYS A 98 -6.31 19.75 19.05
N SER A 99 -7.57 20.14 19.27
CA SER A 99 -8.34 20.95 18.32
C SER A 99 -7.78 22.37 18.35
N GLY A 100 -7.25 22.85 17.25
CA GLY A 100 -6.76 24.24 17.15
C GLY A 100 -5.80 24.45 16.00
N ILE A 101 -5.68 25.69 15.58
CA ILE A 101 -4.83 26.17 14.49
C ILE A 101 -3.39 25.69 14.72
N ARG A 102 -2.85 24.94 13.75
CA ARG A 102 -1.47 24.48 13.78
C ARG A 102 -0.54 25.54 13.23
N LEU A 103 0.44 25.92 14.01
CA LEU A 103 1.55 26.73 13.53
C LEU A 103 2.51 25.86 12.70
N GLU A 104 3.15 26.43 11.68
CA GLU A 104 4.10 25.74 10.79
C GLU A 104 5.27 25.07 11.56
N GLU A 105 5.68 25.66 12.68
CA GLU A 105 6.68 25.09 13.60
C GLU A 105 6.24 23.79 14.28
N ASP A 106 4.95 23.67 14.61
CA ASP A 106 4.39 22.47 15.21
C ASP A 106 4.40 21.29 14.24
N MET A 107 4.33 21.55 12.94
CA MET A 107 4.37 20.51 11.91
C MET A 107 5.76 19.90 11.73
N LYS A 108 6.83 20.66 11.91
CA LYS A 108 8.21 20.15 11.81
C LYS A 108 8.58 19.25 12.99
N THR A 109 8.04 19.53 14.17
CA THR A 109 8.30 18.77 15.40
C THR A 109 7.29 17.63 15.64
N SER A 110 6.24 17.52 14.80
CA SER A 110 5.15 16.58 14.97
C SER A 110 5.52 15.12 14.64
N LYS A 111 6.66 14.92 14.01
CA LYS A 111 7.11 13.61 13.51
C LYS A 111 8.62 13.44 13.71
N ARG A 112 9.04 12.22 13.95
CA ARG A 112 10.45 11.83 13.99
C ARG A 112 10.68 10.53 13.25
N VAL A 113 11.92 10.23 12.91
CA VAL A 113 12.32 8.91 12.42
C VAL A 113 12.10 7.90 13.53
N CYS A 114 11.62 6.71 13.20
CA CYS A 114 11.48 5.61 14.15
C CYS A 114 12.85 5.16 14.65
N THR A 115 12.92 4.87 15.96
CA THR A 115 14.01 4.09 16.57
C THR A 115 13.69 2.61 16.45
N ASP A 116 14.61 1.73 16.86
CA ASP A 116 14.37 0.28 16.89
C ASP A 116 13.21 -0.10 17.82
N ASP A 117 13.08 0.60 18.96
CA ASP A 117 11.94 0.42 19.86
C ASP A 117 10.62 0.83 19.21
N ASP A 118 10.62 1.93 18.45
CA ASP A 118 9.45 2.37 17.71
C ASP A 118 9.05 1.38 16.61
N LEU A 119 10.03 0.80 15.91
CA LEU A 119 9.77 -0.24 14.91
C LEU A 119 9.18 -1.48 15.57
N THR A 120 9.71 -1.90 16.71
CA THR A 120 9.19 -3.02 17.48
C THR A 120 7.74 -2.75 17.92
N GLU A 121 7.46 -1.56 18.46
CA GLU A 121 6.10 -1.14 18.83
C GLU A 121 5.16 -1.13 17.62
N MET A 122 5.61 -0.60 16.49
CA MET A 122 4.84 -0.54 15.24
C MET A 122 4.48 -1.94 14.72
N PHE A 123 5.44 -2.84 14.64
CA PHE A 123 5.20 -4.20 14.16
C PHE A 123 4.29 -4.99 15.10
N ASN A 124 4.45 -4.85 16.41
CA ASN A 124 3.57 -5.47 17.40
C ASN A 124 2.14 -4.93 17.33
N LEU A 125 2.00 -3.62 17.11
CA LEU A 125 0.69 -3.00 16.90
C LEU A 125 0.01 -3.57 15.65
N TYR A 126 0.70 -3.61 14.52
CA TYR A 126 0.12 -4.11 13.26
C TYR A 126 -0.17 -5.61 13.32
N ASP A 127 0.69 -6.39 14.00
CA ASP A 127 0.41 -7.80 14.25
C ASP A 127 -0.91 -8.01 15.03
N SER A 128 -1.11 -7.22 16.07
CA SER A 128 -2.35 -7.26 16.87
C SER A 128 -3.57 -6.76 16.10
N LEU A 129 -3.41 -5.76 15.23
CA LEU A 129 -4.50 -5.30 14.36
C LEU A 129 -4.92 -6.37 13.36
N LEU A 130 -3.99 -7.16 12.83
CA LEU A 130 -4.29 -8.25 11.91
C LEU A 130 -5.06 -9.42 12.55
N ASP A 131 -5.24 -9.44 13.87
CA ASP A 131 -6.18 -10.38 14.52
C ASP A 131 -7.64 -9.96 14.39
N ILE A 132 -7.91 -8.70 14.00
CA ILE A 132 -9.26 -8.13 13.89
C ILE A 132 -9.61 -7.54 12.52
N VAL A 133 -8.60 -7.30 11.68
CA VAL A 133 -8.79 -6.81 10.30
C VAL A 133 -7.89 -7.55 9.33
N SER A 134 -8.26 -7.57 8.06
CA SER A 134 -7.54 -8.31 7.03
C SER A 134 -6.31 -7.58 6.50
N TYR A 135 -6.29 -6.25 6.62
CA TYR A 135 -5.12 -5.44 6.31
C TYR A 135 -4.98 -4.24 7.24
N CYS A 136 -3.76 -3.80 7.43
CA CYS A 136 -3.47 -2.54 8.10
C CYS A 136 -2.16 -1.94 7.57
N GLY A 137 -1.83 -0.75 8.04
CA GLY A 137 -0.55 -0.11 7.75
C GLY A 137 -0.50 1.34 8.17
N GLY A 138 0.58 2.01 7.81
CA GLY A 138 0.83 3.38 8.20
C GLY A 138 0.44 4.41 7.16
N CYS A 139 0.13 5.61 7.62
CA CYS A 139 -0.14 6.74 6.76
C CYS A 139 1.14 7.30 6.12
N ARG A 140 1.02 7.93 4.98
CA ARG A 140 2.11 8.72 4.41
C ARG A 140 2.32 10.00 5.23
N ILE A 141 3.48 10.10 5.88
CA ILE A 141 3.86 11.23 6.74
C ILE A 141 4.86 12.12 5.99
N GLY A 142 4.45 13.20 5.45
CA GLY A 142 5.34 14.12 4.70
C GLY A 142 4.59 15.22 4.01
N LEU A 143 3.35 14.93 3.66
CA LEU A 143 2.43 15.96 3.18
C LEU A 143 1.73 16.60 4.38
N PRO A 144 1.42 17.91 4.33
CA PRO A 144 0.54 18.50 5.31
C PRO A 144 -0.76 17.69 5.32
N PRO A 145 -1.31 17.35 6.50
CA PRO A 145 -2.61 16.71 6.55
C PRO A 145 -3.59 17.60 5.81
N ALA A 146 -4.36 17.02 4.89
CA ALA A 146 -5.39 17.76 4.18
C ALA A 146 -6.25 18.53 5.19
N GLU A 147 -6.60 19.78 4.89
CA GLU A 147 -7.23 20.69 5.87
C GLU A 147 -8.63 20.31 6.31
N SER A 148 -9.21 19.27 5.75
CA SER A 148 -10.57 18.85 6.06
C SER A 148 -10.60 17.62 6.95
N ASN A 149 -11.33 17.70 8.02
CA ASN A 149 -12.08 16.68 8.75
C ASN A 149 -11.62 16.33 10.16
N ASP A 150 -12.63 16.15 11.01
CA ASP A 150 -12.58 15.66 12.40
C ASP A 150 -11.82 14.32 12.59
N GLN A 151 -11.60 13.56 11.52
CA GLN A 151 -10.81 12.34 11.49
C GLN A 151 -9.32 12.54 11.84
N ARG A 152 -8.80 13.77 11.80
CA ARG A 152 -7.40 14.09 12.16
C ARG A 152 -7.06 13.83 13.62
N HIS A 153 -8.05 13.64 14.46
CA HIS A 153 -7.88 13.36 15.87
C HIS A 153 -7.95 11.87 16.19
N SER A 154 -8.31 11.04 15.22
CA SER A 154 -8.30 9.59 15.38
C SER A 154 -6.89 9.03 15.23
N SER A 155 -6.51 8.12 16.09
CA SER A 155 -5.27 7.34 15.96
C SER A 155 -5.35 6.36 14.78
N TYR A 156 -6.56 6.08 14.29
CA TYR A 156 -6.84 5.11 13.24
C TYR A 156 -7.92 5.62 12.29
N LEU A 157 -7.80 5.25 11.02
CA LEU A 157 -8.83 5.41 10.00
C LEU A 157 -9.29 4.04 9.53
N ASN A 158 -10.58 3.76 9.67
CA ASN A 158 -11.16 2.49 9.22
C ASN A 158 -11.36 2.50 7.70
N ASN A 159 -11.04 1.37 7.06
CA ASN A 159 -11.25 1.17 5.63
C ASN A 159 -10.58 2.23 4.75
N SER A 160 -9.54 2.85 5.26
CA SER A 160 -8.69 3.77 4.51
C SER A 160 -7.76 2.99 3.58
N PRO A 161 -7.42 3.53 2.42
CA PRO A 161 -6.42 2.91 1.57
C PRO A 161 -5.04 2.96 2.22
N VAL A 162 -4.37 1.82 2.24
CA VAL A 162 -3.00 1.66 2.73
C VAL A 162 -2.12 1.27 1.56
N PHE A 163 -1.13 2.12 1.25
CA PHE A 163 -0.19 1.90 0.17
C PHE A 163 1.24 1.90 0.72
N SER A 164 2.19 1.37 -0.03
CA SER A 164 3.63 1.39 0.28
C SER A 164 4.06 0.71 1.58
N GLN A 165 3.23 0.68 2.61
CA GLN A 165 3.45 0.03 3.90
C GLN A 165 2.21 -0.79 4.26
N LEU A 166 2.04 -1.93 3.62
CA LEU A 166 0.85 -2.77 3.70
C LEU A 166 1.13 -4.05 4.48
N PHE A 167 0.41 -4.24 5.58
CA PHE A 167 0.43 -5.44 6.42
C PHE A 167 -0.84 -6.25 6.17
N LEU A 168 -0.73 -7.56 6.05
CA LEU A 168 -1.79 -8.44 5.58
C LEU A 168 -1.95 -9.67 6.48
N ASN A 169 -3.20 -10.03 6.76
CA ASN A 169 -3.55 -11.34 7.29
C ASN A 169 -3.62 -12.31 6.10
N GLY A 170 -2.60 -13.16 5.96
CA GLY A 170 -2.49 -14.06 4.81
C GLY A 170 -3.65 -15.05 4.72
N ALA A 171 -4.20 -15.52 5.85
CA ALA A 171 -5.34 -16.43 5.82
C ALA A 171 -6.55 -15.81 5.11
N ASP A 172 -6.90 -14.57 5.45
CA ASP A 172 -8.02 -13.85 4.83
C ASP A 172 -7.78 -13.57 3.34
N ILE A 173 -6.53 -13.21 2.99
CA ILE A 173 -6.17 -12.82 1.62
C ILE A 173 -6.07 -14.04 0.72
N TYR A 174 -5.41 -15.12 1.18
CA TYR A 174 -5.15 -16.32 0.39
C TYR A 174 -6.43 -17.02 -0.05
N GLU A 175 -7.43 -17.11 0.83
CA GLU A 175 -8.73 -17.67 0.50
C GLU A 175 -9.47 -16.90 -0.60
N LYS A 176 -9.13 -15.62 -0.79
CA LYS A 176 -9.78 -14.71 -1.73
C LYS A 176 -8.96 -14.42 -2.98
N LEU A 177 -7.73 -14.92 -3.09
CA LEU A 177 -6.81 -14.56 -4.18
C LEU A 177 -7.41 -14.72 -5.57
N GLU A 178 -8.18 -15.78 -5.82
CA GLU A 178 -8.83 -16.02 -7.12
C GLU A 178 -9.92 -14.97 -7.43
N GLU A 179 -10.58 -14.44 -6.38
CA GLU A 179 -11.61 -13.41 -6.50
C GLU A 179 -10.99 -12.01 -6.62
N LEU A 180 -9.76 -11.83 -6.11
CA LEU A 180 -9.05 -10.56 -6.15
C LEU A 180 -8.51 -10.31 -7.57
N ASN A 181 -8.83 -9.16 -8.12
CA ASN A 181 -8.45 -8.81 -9.50
C ASN A 181 -7.01 -8.28 -9.56
N THR A 182 -6.04 -9.02 -9.03
CA THR A 182 -4.67 -8.54 -8.77
C THR A 182 -3.86 -8.23 -10.03
N THR A 183 -4.10 -8.95 -11.15
CA THR A 183 -3.24 -8.94 -12.33
C THR A 183 -3.93 -8.41 -13.59
N LYS A 184 -4.82 -7.42 -13.46
CA LYS A 184 -5.57 -6.89 -14.62
C LYS A 184 -5.05 -5.56 -15.16
N ILE A 185 -4.30 -4.83 -14.37
CA ILE A 185 -3.81 -3.48 -14.70
C ILE A 185 -2.39 -3.28 -14.23
N ARG A 186 -1.71 -2.31 -14.83
CA ARG A 186 -0.36 -1.90 -14.44
C ARG A 186 -0.36 -0.77 -13.42
N TYR A 187 -1.23 0.22 -13.62
CA TYR A 187 -1.28 1.44 -12.83
C TYR A 187 -2.46 1.42 -11.87
N ASN A 188 -2.21 1.80 -10.61
CA ASN A 188 -3.18 1.70 -9.52
C ASN A 188 -3.61 0.24 -9.24
N GLU A 189 -2.71 -0.71 -9.42
CA GLU A 189 -2.92 -2.12 -9.05
C GLU A 189 -3.19 -2.27 -7.56
N ASP A 190 -2.62 -1.39 -6.75
CA ASP A 190 -2.87 -1.26 -5.32
C ASP A 190 -4.30 -0.77 -5.02
N VAL A 191 -4.81 0.20 -5.77
CA VAL A 191 -6.22 0.64 -5.69
C VAL A 191 -7.16 -0.50 -6.07
N LEU A 192 -6.86 -1.20 -7.18
CA LEU A 192 -7.65 -2.35 -7.63
C LEU A 192 -7.69 -3.44 -6.55
N PHE A 193 -6.55 -3.77 -5.97
CA PHE A 193 -6.40 -4.76 -4.92
C PHE A 193 -7.23 -4.39 -3.67
N LEU A 194 -7.09 -3.17 -3.17
CA LEU A 194 -7.82 -2.72 -1.97
C LEU A 194 -9.34 -2.63 -2.19
N LEU A 195 -9.80 -2.19 -3.37
CA LEU A 195 -11.22 -2.23 -3.72
C LEU A 195 -11.73 -3.68 -3.77
N SER A 196 -10.94 -4.60 -4.32
CA SER A 196 -11.29 -6.02 -4.35
C SER A 196 -11.42 -6.60 -2.94
N ILE A 197 -10.47 -6.30 -2.03
CA ILE A 197 -10.52 -6.70 -0.62
C ILE A 197 -11.79 -6.16 0.04
N LEU A 198 -12.04 -4.86 -0.03
CA LEU A 198 -13.19 -4.24 0.65
C LEU A 198 -14.52 -4.78 0.12
N THR A 199 -14.65 -4.97 -1.19
CA THR A 199 -15.88 -5.49 -1.81
C THR A 199 -16.09 -6.98 -1.60
N SER A 200 -15.07 -7.73 -1.18
CA SER A 200 -15.19 -9.12 -0.73
C SER A 200 -15.52 -9.27 0.76
N GLY A 201 -15.78 -8.15 1.46
CA GLY A 201 -16.22 -8.13 2.85
C GLY A 201 -15.11 -8.09 3.88
N LEU A 202 -13.86 -7.99 3.43
CA LEU A 202 -12.69 -7.83 4.28
C LEU A 202 -12.56 -6.36 4.71
N SER A 203 -11.88 -6.10 5.82
CA SER A 203 -11.74 -4.76 6.40
C SER A 203 -10.28 -4.39 6.64
N GLY A 204 -10.03 -3.10 6.81
CA GLY A 204 -8.69 -2.61 7.09
C GLY A 204 -8.63 -1.38 7.96
N ILE A 205 -7.43 -1.10 8.47
CA ILE A 205 -7.14 0.03 9.36
C ILE A 205 -5.85 0.72 8.90
N GLU A 206 -5.90 2.05 8.75
CA GLU A 206 -4.72 2.88 8.59
C GLU A 206 -4.34 3.51 9.94
N SER A 207 -3.11 3.28 10.38
CA SER A 207 -2.58 3.93 11.57
C SER A 207 -2.15 5.37 11.24
N GLN A 208 -2.55 6.30 12.10
CA GLN A 208 -2.10 7.68 12.06
C GLN A 208 -0.89 7.93 13.00
N GLN A 209 -0.57 6.98 13.87
CA GLN A 209 0.52 7.07 14.83
C GLN A 209 1.88 6.76 14.17
N PHE A 210 1.93 5.67 13.42
CA PHE A 210 3.07 5.26 12.63
C PHE A 210 2.79 5.46 11.15
N GLY A 211 3.84 5.66 10.39
CA GLY A 211 3.74 5.80 8.96
C GLY A 211 5.11 5.88 8.32
N PHE A 212 5.15 6.43 7.12
CA PHE A 212 6.37 6.47 6.31
C PHE A 212 6.48 7.77 5.53
N GLN A 213 7.68 8.02 5.07
CA GLN A 213 8.00 9.03 4.08
C GLN A 213 8.86 8.35 3.01
N ASN A 214 8.48 8.49 1.74
CA ASN A 214 9.36 8.05 0.67
C ASN A 214 10.60 8.95 0.66
N SER A 215 11.78 8.36 0.48
CA SER A 215 12.99 9.14 0.35
C SER A 215 12.94 9.96 -0.94
N SER A 216 13.09 11.27 -0.80
CA SER A 216 13.11 12.20 -1.95
C SER A 216 14.49 12.30 -2.61
N THR A 217 15.51 11.69 -1.99
CA THR A 217 16.89 11.83 -2.40
C THR A 217 17.25 10.82 -3.49
N GLU A 218 17.68 11.32 -4.63
CA GLU A 218 18.40 10.61 -5.73
C GLU A 218 17.68 9.44 -6.42
N THR A 219 16.63 8.89 -5.84
CA THR A 219 15.89 7.76 -6.38
C THR A 219 14.87 8.13 -7.46
N LYS A 220 14.82 9.41 -7.85
CA LYS A 220 13.99 9.87 -8.97
C LYS A 220 14.24 9.10 -10.27
N ASN A 221 15.40 8.45 -10.38
CA ASN A 221 15.82 7.82 -11.62
C ASN A 221 15.37 6.36 -11.77
N VAL A 222 14.98 5.66 -10.72
CA VAL A 222 14.72 4.20 -10.78
C VAL A 222 13.24 3.87 -10.86
N SER A 223 12.40 4.45 -10.02
CA SER A 223 10.94 4.36 -10.20
C SER A 223 10.48 5.09 -11.47
N GLN A 224 11.33 5.95 -12.02
CA GLN A 224 11.09 6.64 -13.28
C GLN A 224 11.07 5.70 -14.48
N THR A 225 11.84 4.60 -14.52
CA THR A 225 11.87 3.72 -15.69
C THR A 225 10.51 3.08 -15.97
N VAL A 226 9.83 2.58 -14.97
CA VAL A 226 8.48 2.01 -15.15
C VAL A 226 7.43 3.09 -15.45
N TRP A 227 7.63 4.31 -14.93
CA TRP A 227 6.68 5.42 -15.06
C TRP A 227 7.00 6.38 -16.21
N ASN A 228 8.24 6.44 -16.70
CA ASN A 228 8.63 7.37 -17.77
C ASN A 228 8.03 6.97 -19.13
N ASP A 229 7.86 5.67 -19.36
CA ASP A 229 7.28 5.16 -20.58
C ASP A 229 5.75 5.07 -20.52
N THR A 230 5.16 5.51 -19.39
CA THR A 230 3.71 5.49 -19.20
C THR A 230 3.05 6.64 -19.93
N THR A 231 2.15 6.30 -20.82
CA THR A 231 1.32 7.29 -21.50
C THR A 231 0.03 7.57 -20.73
N HIS A 232 -0.52 8.78 -20.92
CA HIS A 232 -1.86 9.12 -20.38
C HIS A 232 -2.94 8.15 -20.86
N GLU A 233 -2.79 7.59 -22.05
CA GLU A 233 -3.71 6.61 -22.60
C GLU A 233 -3.69 5.28 -21.86
N GLN A 234 -2.51 4.81 -21.45
CA GLN A 234 -2.38 3.57 -20.68
C GLN A 234 -3.02 3.70 -19.30
N VAL A 235 -2.73 4.78 -18.58
CA VAL A 235 -3.39 5.03 -17.28
C VAL A 235 -4.89 5.16 -17.42
N TRP A 236 -5.35 5.77 -18.51
CA TRP A 236 -6.77 5.86 -18.80
C TRP A 236 -7.41 4.50 -19.02
N LYS A 237 -6.77 3.60 -19.76
CA LYS A 237 -7.25 2.23 -19.95
C LYS A 237 -7.38 1.50 -18.62
N ASP A 238 -6.36 1.62 -17.77
CA ASP A 238 -6.38 0.99 -16.45
C ASP A 238 -7.46 1.56 -15.54
N HIS A 239 -7.64 2.89 -15.49
CA HIS A 239 -8.76 3.51 -14.79
C HIS A 239 -10.11 3.04 -15.28
N LYS A 240 -10.28 2.84 -16.60
CA LYS A 240 -11.51 2.29 -17.18
C LYS A 240 -11.75 0.84 -16.76
N VAL A 241 -10.70 0.04 -16.61
CA VAL A 241 -10.82 -1.32 -16.07
C VAL A 241 -11.33 -1.27 -14.62
N ILE A 242 -10.78 -0.39 -13.77
CA ILE A 242 -11.24 -0.24 -12.38
C ILE A 242 -12.68 0.27 -12.35
N GLU A 243 -13.03 1.28 -13.16
CA GLU A 243 -14.39 1.82 -13.23
C GLU A 243 -15.41 0.77 -13.67
N ASN A 244 -15.06 -0.07 -14.64
CA ASN A 244 -15.93 -1.16 -15.10
C ASN A 244 -16.12 -2.28 -14.05
N LEU A 245 -15.07 -2.59 -13.30
CA LEU A 245 -15.14 -3.59 -12.21
C LEU A 245 -15.87 -3.05 -10.99
N PHE A 246 -15.72 -1.76 -10.69
CA PHE A 246 -16.24 -1.12 -9.49
C PHE A 246 -17.03 0.17 -9.78
N PRO A 247 -18.04 0.17 -10.68
CA PRO A 247 -18.72 1.38 -11.15
C PRO A 247 -19.45 2.16 -10.05
N ARG A 248 -19.72 1.53 -8.92
CA ARG A 248 -20.39 2.15 -7.76
C ARG A 248 -19.41 2.86 -6.83
N PHE A 249 -18.13 2.54 -6.88
CA PHE A 249 -17.12 2.96 -5.92
C PHE A 249 -15.97 3.74 -6.52
N PHE A 250 -15.71 3.55 -7.81
CA PHE A 250 -14.67 4.24 -8.55
C PHE A 250 -15.26 4.99 -9.73
N LYS A 251 -14.89 6.26 -9.88
CA LYS A 251 -15.32 7.12 -10.98
C LYS A 251 -14.15 7.92 -11.52
N ILE A 252 -14.08 8.00 -12.85
CA ILE A 252 -13.22 8.94 -13.53
C ILE A 252 -13.98 10.25 -13.65
N LEU A 253 -13.37 11.36 -13.20
CA LEU A 253 -14.00 12.66 -13.25
C LEU A 253 -13.79 13.31 -14.63
N LEU A 254 -14.90 13.69 -15.27
CA LEU A 254 -14.92 14.36 -16.56
C LEU A 254 -15.47 15.78 -16.39
N ASP A 255 -15.05 16.69 -17.27
CA ASP A 255 -15.65 18.02 -17.41
C ASP A 255 -17.00 17.96 -18.12
N ASN A 256 -17.62 19.11 -18.34
CA ASN A 256 -18.93 19.22 -19.01
C ASN A 256 -18.89 18.77 -20.48
N ASP A 257 -17.73 18.76 -21.10
CA ASP A 257 -17.52 18.38 -22.50
C ASP A 257 -17.11 16.90 -22.62
N GLY A 258 -17.02 16.18 -21.49
CA GLY A 258 -16.65 14.77 -21.43
C GLY A 258 -15.13 14.52 -21.48
N ASN A 259 -14.31 15.56 -21.32
CA ASN A 259 -12.87 15.44 -21.24
C ASN A 259 -12.43 15.16 -19.79
N ARG A 260 -11.25 14.58 -19.63
CA ARG A 260 -10.66 14.34 -18.31
C ARG A 260 -10.38 15.66 -17.60
N ILE A 261 -10.78 15.75 -16.34
CA ILE A 261 -10.36 16.87 -15.49
C ILE A 261 -8.87 16.67 -15.16
N PRO A 262 -8.01 17.63 -15.49
CA PRO A 262 -6.59 17.57 -15.14
C PRO A 262 -6.37 17.46 -13.62
N GLY A 263 -5.30 16.81 -13.22
CA GLY A 263 -4.93 16.64 -11.83
C GLY A 263 -4.78 15.18 -11.43
N GLY A 264 -4.61 14.94 -10.13
CA GLY A 264 -4.21 13.63 -9.63
C GLY A 264 -2.69 13.44 -9.77
N PHE A 265 -2.23 12.20 -9.58
CA PHE A 265 -0.81 11.89 -9.70
C PHE A 265 -0.35 12.10 -11.16
N ARG A 266 0.65 12.95 -11.38
CA ARG A 266 1.24 13.28 -12.70
C ARG A 266 0.24 13.73 -13.76
N ASP A 267 -0.85 14.40 -13.39
CA ASP A 267 -1.89 14.90 -14.30
C ASP A 267 -2.59 13.82 -15.16
N TYR A 268 -2.58 12.56 -14.72
CA TYR A 268 -3.26 11.48 -15.44
C TYR A 268 -4.80 11.53 -15.38
N GLY A 269 -5.34 12.53 -14.71
CA GLY A 269 -6.77 12.77 -14.54
C GLY A 269 -7.25 12.48 -13.13
N LYS A 270 -8.27 13.21 -12.72
CA LYS A 270 -8.87 13.04 -11.39
C LYS A 270 -9.78 11.83 -11.35
N THR A 271 -9.68 11.07 -10.27
CA THR A 271 -10.58 9.98 -9.94
C THR A 271 -11.23 10.24 -8.58
N GLN A 272 -12.41 9.68 -8.37
CA GLN A 272 -13.10 9.66 -7.09
C GLN A 272 -13.29 8.21 -6.66
N ILE A 273 -12.92 7.90 -5.42
CA ILE A 273 -13.04 6.56 -4.85
C ILE A 273 -13.83 6.65 -3.55
N ASP A 274 -14.87 5.83 -3.41
CA ASP A 274 -15.70 5.75 -2.20
C ASP A 274 -15.37 4.44 -1.45
N TRP A 275 -14.31 4.49 -0.67
CA TRP A 275 -13.80 3.37 0.10
C TRP A 275 -14.81 2.84 1.12
N SER A 276 -15.53 3.76 1.78
CA SER A 276 -16.53 3.40 2.79
C SER A 276 -17.68 2.61 2.19
N LYS A 277 -18.21 3.06 1.04
CA LYS A 277 -19.27 2.32 0.34
C LYS A 277 -18.80 0.97 -0.19
N ALA A 278 -17.54 0.86 -0.63
CA ALA A 278 -16.98 -0.41 -1.08
C ALA A 278 -17.00 -1.44 0.07
N HIS A 279 -16.57 -1.01 1.26
CA HIS A 279 -16.60 -1.87 2.46
C HIS A 279 -18.04 -2.24 2.88
N GLU A 280 -18.95 -1.26 2.97
CA GLU A 280 -20.36 -1.53 3.31
C GLU A 280 -21.00 -2.53 2.36
N TYR A 281 -20.74 -2.39 1.06
CA TYR A 281 -21.24 -3.34 0.06
C TYR A 281 -20.71 -4.76 0.30
N GLY A 282 -19.42 -4.94 0.54
CA GLY A 282 -18.82 -6.23 0.83
C GLY A 282 -19.42 -6.86 2.09
N LYS A 283 -19.56 -6.07 3.16
CA LYS A 283 -20.16 -6.51 4.43
C LYS A 283 -21.60 -7.00 4.23
N HIS A 284 -22.43 -6.26 3.50
CA HIS A 284 -23.82 -6.66 3.23
C HIS A 284 -23.89 -7.94 2.39
N LYS A 285 -23.05 -8.07 1.36
CA LYS A 285 -22.99 -9.26 0.52
C LYS A 285 -22.73 -10.53 1.34
N HIS A 286 -21.78 -10.48 2.27
CA HIS A 286 -21.45 -11.62 3.12
C HIS A 286 -22.53 -11.93 4.16
N THR A 287 -23.13 -10.91 4.78
CA THR A 287 -24.21 -11.12 5.76
C THR A 287 -25.44 -11.78 5.12
N THR A 288 -25.79 -11.38 3.90
CA THR A 288 -26.90 -11.98 3.15
C THR A 288 -26.60 -13.42 2.76
N PHE A 289 -25.36 -13.74 2.41
CA PHE A 289 -24.96 -15.10 2.07
C PHE A 289 -24.99 -16.03 3.27
N GLN A 290 -24.49 -15.60 4.42
CA GLN A 290 -24.52 -16.37 5.67
C GLN A 290 -25.95 -16.61 6.18
N SER A 291 -26.87 -15.64 6.00
CA SER A 291 -28.27 -15.82 6.39
C SER A 291 -29.07 -16.76 5.48
N LEU A 292 -28.58 -17.07 4.28
CA LEU A 292 -29.21 -18.04 3.38
C LEU A 292 -28.82 -19.50 3.70
N PHE A 293 -27.78 -19.71 4.51
CA PHE A 293 -27.29 -21.02 4.91
C PHE A 293 -27.39 -21.30 6.42
N ALA A 294 -27.92 -20.36 7.19
CA ALA A 294 -28.25 -20.49 8.61
C ALA A 294 -29.74 -20.85 8.78
#